data_c29a67b6ea6288bd7290e6949f37488d
#
_entry.id   c29a67b6ea6288bd7290e6949f37488d
#
_cell.length_a   1.000
_cell.length_b   1.000
_cell.length_c   1.000
_cell.angle_alpha   90.00
_cell.angle_beta   90.00
_cell.angle_gamma   90.00
#
_symmetry.space_group_name_H-M   'P 1'
#
loop_
_entity.id
_entity.type
_entity.pdbx_description
1 polymer ?
#
loop_
_entity_poly.entity_id
_entity_poly.type
_entity_poly.pdbx_seq_one_letter_code
_entity_poly.pdbx_strand_id
1 'polypeptide(L)'
;NAIAGGVKDAVNQAKQQAIQNAFSYGDNAIESWARDNLSSLRLIEIETRSRADSKPTFRAITLFELTGNQFDKILSQLSYSTFNDRETLNTGLVYRSMNQAMTHIYGINIFYDHEFNTGHARTGLGFEMKSSVYDVNINLYEAMSEIHHVNGAPEVAAGGYDAEVGALLPYLPWAKLYYKRYQWNNETKNIRHGETVS
;
A
#
# COMPACT_ATOMS: atom_id res chain seq x y z
N ASN A 1 -2.37 6.85 -44.21
CA ASN A 1 -1.50 6.60 -43.02
C ASN A 1 -2.20 6.82 -41.68
N ALA A 2 -3.09 7.82 -41.52
CA ALA A 2 -3.80 8.11 -40.25
C ALA A 2 -4.78 6.99 -39.86
N ILE A 3 -5.51 6.41 -40.80
CA ILE A 3 -6.47 5.33 -40.54
C ILE A 3 -5.75 4.05 -40.07
N ALA A 4 -4.62 3.70 -40.67
CA ALA A 4 -3.83 2.54 -40.27
C ALA A 4 -3.21 2.70 -38.87
N GLY A 5 -2.82 3.93 -38.49
CA GLY A 5 -2.39 4.27 -37.15
C GLY A 5 -3.50 4.09 -36.13
N GLY A 6 -4.68 4.67 -36.39
CA GLY A 6 -5.85 4.56 -35.50
C GLY A 6 -6.33 3.12 -35.28
N VAL A 7 -6.29 2.28 -36.32
CA VAL A 7 -6.64 0.84 -36.19
C VAL A 7 -5.62 0.11 -35.32
N LYS A 8 -4.32 0.36 -35.52
CA LYS A 8 -3.27 -0.25 -34.69
C LYS A 8 -3.39 0.14 -33.23
N ASP A 9 -3.66 1.41 -32.95
CA ASP A 9 -3.86 1.90 -31.57
C ASP A 9 -5.09 1.29 -30.92
N ALA A 10 -6.21 1.19 -31.65
CA ALA A 10 -7.43 0.53 -31.16
C ALA A 10 -7.21 -0.97 -30.85
N VAL A 11 -6.48 -1.69 -31.72
CA VAL A 11 -6.13 -3.09 -31.49
C VAL A 11 -5.22 -3.24 -30.28
N ASN A 12 -4.22 -2.37 -30.10
CA ASN A 12 -3.35 -2.40 -28.93
C ASN A 12 -4.12 -2.10 -27.63
N GLN A 13 -5.02 -1.11 -27.66
CA GLN A 13 -5.88 -0.81 -26.51
C GLN A 13 -6.79 -1.99 -26.16
N ALA A 14 -7.45 -2.60 -27.15
CA ALA A 14 -8.31 -3.76 -26.93
C ALA A 14 -7.51 -4.95 -26.35
N LYS A 15 -6.30 -5.19 -26.83
CA LYS A 15 -5.40 -6.22 -26.29
C LYS A 15 -5.02 -5.94 -24.86
N GLN A 16 -4.64 -4.71 -24.51
CA GLN A 16 -4.29 -4.32 -23.15
C GLN A 16 -5.49 -4.46 -22.21
N GLN A 17 -6.67 -4.08 -22.66
CA GLN A 17 -7.91 -4.23 -21.90
C GLN A 17 -8.23 -5.72 -21.63
N ALA A 18 -8.08 -6.58 -22.63
CA ALA A 18 -8.30 -8.02 -22.48
C ALA A 18 -7.32 -8.65 -21.47
N ILE A 19 -6.04 -8.26 -21.55
CA ILE A 19 -5.02 -8.71 -20.59
C ILE A 19 -5.37 -8.24 -19.17
N GLN A 20 -5.73 -6.98 -19.00
CA GLN A 20 -6.10 -6.44 -17.70
C GLN A 20 -7.34 -7.11 -17.12
N ASN A 21 -8.36 -7.38 -17.96
CA ASN A 21 -9.56 -8.11 -17.54
C ASN A 21 -9.23 -9.54 -17.09
N ALA A 22 -8.31 -10.22 -17.78
CA ALA A 22 -7.88 -11.56 -17.40
C ALA A 22 -7.15 -11.56 -16.04
N PHE A 23 -6.27 -10.58 -15.79
CA PHE A 23 -5.63 -10.41 -14.48
C PHE A 23 -6.67 -10.15 -13.38
N SER A 24 -7.57 -9.19 -13.59
CA SER A 24 -8.61 -8.86 -12.61
C SER A 24 -9.52 -10.06 -12.29
N TYR A 25 -9.81 -10.90 -13.27
CA TYR A 25 -10.57 -12.14 -13.06
C TYR A 25 -9.79 -13.11 -12.16
N GLY A 26 -8.49 -13.29 -12.42
CA GLY A 26 -7.61 -14.13 -11.60
C GLY A 26 -7.46 -13.61 -10.17
N ASP A 27 -7.21 -12.32 -10.02
CA ASP A 27 -7.08 -11.63 -8.72
C ASP A 27 -8.37 -11.84 -7.89
N ASN A 28 -9.54 -11.56 -8.47
CA ASN A 28 -10.83 -11.75 -7.80
C ASN A 28 -11.11 -13.21 -7.41
N ALA A 29 -10.71 -14.18 -8.24
CA ALA A 29 -10.90 -15.60 -7.96
C ALA A 29 -10.05 -16.03 -6.73
N ILE A 30 -8.80 -15.56 -6.66
CA ILE A 30 -7.92 -15.83 -5.52
C ILE A 30 -8.46 -15.17 -4.25
N GLU A 31 -8.89 -13.90 -4.34
CA GLU A 31 -9.48 -13.19 -3.21
C GLU A 31 -10.72 -13.90 -2.68
N SER A 32 -11.63 -14.32 -3.55
CA SER A 32 -12.85 -15.04 -3.19
C SER A 32 -12.51 -16.35 -2.48
N TRP A 33 -11.63 -17.16 -3.08
CA TRP A 33 -11.19 -18.41 -2.47
C TRP A 33 -10.57 -18.19 -1.08
N ALA A 34 -9.72 -17.19 -0.93
CA ALA A 34 -9.07 -16.89 0.33
C ALA A 34 -10.08 -16.45 1.42
N ARG A 35 -11.05 -15.62 1.07
CA ARG A 35 -12.14 -15.20 1.97
C ARG A 35 -12.99 -16.38 2.43
N ASP A 36 -13.24 -17.32 1.53
CA ASP A 36 -14.09 -18.49 1.82
C ASP A 36 -13.36 -19.55 2.65
N ASN A 37 -12.04 -19.65 2.56
CA ASN A 37 -11.26 -20.74 3.17
C ASN A 37 -10.41 -20.30 4.37
N LEU A 38 -10.15 -19.01 4.57
CA LEU A 38 -9.28 -18.51 5.64
C LEU A 38 -10.07 -17.70 6.67
N SER A 39 -10.54 -18.35 7.70
CA SER A 39 -11.44 -17.78 8.72
C SER A 39 -10.84 -16.59 9.49
N SER A 40 -9.52 -16.53 9.66
CA SER A 40 -8.79 -15.42 10.30
C SER A 40 -8.50 -14.25 9.36
N LEU A 41 -8.75 -14.40 8.06
CA LEU A 41 -8.53 -13.36 7.07
C LEU A 41 -9.59 -12.26 7.24
N ARG A 42 -9.12 -11.01 7.36
CA ARG A 42 -9.98 -9.81 7.50
C ARG A 42 -9.94 -8.90 6.28
N LEU A 43 -8.82 -8.90 5.59
CA LEU A 43 -8.63 -8.19 4.34
C LEU A 43 -7.75 -9.01 3.43
N ILE A 44 -8.12 -9.06 2.16
CA ILE A 44 -7.23 -9.44 1.07
C ILE A 44 -7.55 -8.52 -0.10
N GLU A 45 -6.52 -7.95 -0.68
CA GLU A 45 -6.56 -7.16 -1.91
C GLU A 45 -5.42 -7.63 -2.79
N ILE A 46 -5.73 -7.99 -4.02
CA ILE A 46 -4.77 -8.38 -5.03
C ILE A 46 -4.97 -7.49 -6.24
N GLU A 47 -3.90 -6.96 -6.76
CA GLU A 47 -3.94 -6.10 -7.93
C GLU A 47 -2.79 -6.42 -8.87
N THR A 48 -3.13 -6.81 -10.08
CA THR A 48 -2.19 -6.98 -11.18
C THR A 48 -2.44 -5.93 -12.24
N ARG A 49 -1.45 -5.10 -12.52
CA ARG A 49 -1.52 -4.06 -13.56
C ARG A 49 -0.56 -4.37 -14.69
N SER A 50 -1.05 -4.31 -15.92
CA SER A 50 -0.25 -4.44 -17.13
C SER A 50 -0.18 -3.10 -17.87
N ARG A 51 1.02 -2.76 -18.36
CA ARG A 51 1.26 -1.64 -19.26
C ARG A 51 1.94 -2.15 -20.53
N ALA A 52 1.68 -1.46 -21.66
CA ALA A 52 2.15 -1.90 -22.96
C ALA A 52 3.68 -2.07 -23.06
N ASP A 53 4.43 -1.19 -22.37
CA ASP A 53 5.88 -1.04 -22.51
C ASP A 53 6.66 -1.38 -21.23
N SER A 54 6.02 -2.06 -20.26
CA SER A 54 6.65 -2.42 -18.99
C SER A 54 6.23 -3.81 -18.52
N LYS A 55 7.03 -4.40 -17.64
CA LYS A 55 6.63 -5.64 -16.96
C LYS A 55 5.35 -5.40 -16.14
N PRO A 56 4.47 -6.39 -16.04
CA PRO A 56 3.31 -6.31 -15.16
C PRO A 56 3.75 -6.01 -13.73
N THR A 57 3.01 -5.17 -13.04
CA THR A 57 3.19 -4.93 -11.60
C THR A 57 2.15 -5.75 -10.84
N PHE A 58 2.59 -6.35 -9.76
CA PHE A 58 1.74 -7.14 -8.87
C PHE A 58 1.77 -6.53 -7.47
N ARG A 59 0.64 -6.51 -6.81
CA ARG A 59 0.51 -6.13 -5.40
C ARG A 59 -0.50 -7.03 -4.73
N ALA A 60 -0.13 -7.59 -3.59
CA ALA A 60 -1.04 -8.31 -2.71
C ALA A 60 -0.91 -7.77 -1.28
N ILE A 61 -2.03 -7.53 -0.61
CA ILE A 61 -2.07 -7.16 0.80
C ILE A 61 -3.04 -8.11 1.49
N THR A 62 -2.62 -8.65 2.63
CA THR A 62 -3.47 -9.46 3.49
C THR A 62 -3.42 -8.96 4.92
N LEU A 63 -4.54 -9.06 5.63
CA LEU A 63 -4.67 -8.76 7.04
C LEU A 63 -5.34 -9.93 7.74
N PHE A 64 -4.63 -10.55 8.67
CA PHE A 64 -5.12 -11.67 9.46
C PHE A 64 -5.36 -11.26 10.91
N GLU A 65 -6.49 -11.63 11.47
CA GLU A 65 -6.74 -11.50 12.89
C GLU A 65 -6.03 -12.63 13.63
N LEU A 66 -5.06 -12.29 14.49
CA LEU A 66 -4.34 -13.25 15.32
C LEU A 66 -5.10 -13.55 16.60
N THR A 67 -5.62 -12.52 17.23
CA THR A 67 -6.44 -12.60 18.42
C THR A 67 -7.21 -11.30 18.62
N GLY A 68 -8.26 -11.36 19.40
CA GLY A 68 -9.02 -10.16 19.76
C GLY A 68 -10.37 -10.48 20.42
N ASN A 69 -11.02 -9.40 20.79
CA ASN A 69 -12.38 -9.39 21.30
C ASN A 69 -13.24 -8.39 20.49
N GLN A 70 -14.38 -8.00 21.00
CA GLN A 70 -15.28 -7.07 20.33
C GLN A 70 -14.63 -5.68 20.11
N PHE A 71 -13.79 -5.23 21.01
CA PHE A 71 -13.20 -3.89 21.01
C PHE A 71 -11.73 -3.88 20.60
N ASP A 72 -10.97 -4.90 20.97
CA ASP A 72 -9.53 -4.95 20.79
C ASP A 72 -9.15 -6.07 19.85
N LYS A 73 -8.25 -5.79 18.91
CA LYS A 73 -7.77 -6.77 17.94
C LYS A 73 -6.27 -6.65 17.72
N ILE A 74 -5.61 -7.79 17.63
CA ILE A 74 -4.24 -7.90 17.14
C ILE A 74 -4.29 -8.56 15.76
N LEU A 75 -3.71 -7.88 14.79
CA LEU A 75 -3.74 -8.28 13.40
C LEU A 75 -2.30 -8.42 12.89
N SER A 76 -2.08 -9.35 11.99
CA SER A 76 -0.85 -9.45 11.20
C SER A 76 -1.13 -8.98 9.79
N GLN A 77 -0.29 -8.09 9.29
CA GLN A 77 -0.31 -7.67 7.89
C GLN A 77 0.84 -8.33 7.15
N LEU A 78 0.55 -8.79 5.95
CA LEU A 78 1.54 -9.24 4.99
C LEU A 78 1.21 -8.60 3.66
N SER A 79 2.17 -7.94 3.04
CA SER A 79 2.03 -7.48 1.66
C SER A 79 3.27 -7.78 0.84
N TYR A 80 3.05 -8.06 -0.43
CA TYR A 80 4.09 -8.26 -1.41
C TYR A 80 3.78 -7.43 -2.64
N SER A 81 4.79 -6.79 -3.19
CA SER A 81 4.63 -5.99 -4.40
C SER A 81 5.85 -6.10 -5.31
N THR A 82 5.58 -6.02 -6.61
CA THR A 82 6.61 -5.90 -7.64
C THR A 82 6.44 -4.57 -8.37
N PHE A 83 7.51 -3.81 -8.50
CA PHE A 83 7.51 -2.54 -9.23
C PHE A 83 8.90 -2.24 -9.78
N ASN A 84 9.01 -1.99 -11.09
CA ASN A 84 10.28 -1.68 -11.78
C ASN A 84 11.40 -2.68 -11.46
N ASP A 85 11.10 -3.99 -11.56
CA ASP A 85 12.03 -5.08 -11.22
C ASP A 85 12.46 -5.14 -9.75
N ARG A 86 11.79 -4.43 -8.87
CA ARG A 86 11.97 -4.50 -7.43
C ARG A 86 10.86 -5.32 -6.81
N GLU A 87 11.22 -6.20 -5.91
CA GLU A 87 10.33 -7.09 -5.18
C GLU A 87 10.40 -6.74 -3.70
N THR A 88 9.30 -6.25 -3.15
CA THR A 88 9.22 -5.81 -1.76
C THR A 88 8.22 -6.65 -0.97
N LEU A 89 8.68 -7.18 0.14
CA LEU A 89 7.84 -7.80 1.17
C LEU A 89 7.71 -6.83 2.33
N ASN A 90 6.48 -6.59 2.75
CA ASN A 90 6.18 -5.88 4.00
C ASN A 90 5.45 -6.84 4.94
N THR A 91 5.91 -6.91 6.16
CA THR A 91 5.24 -7.66 7.23
C THR A 91 5.09 -6.78 8.46
N GLY A 92 3.99 -6.94 9.19
CA GLY A 92 3.76 -6.12 10.37
C GLY A 92 2.72 -6.67 11.32
N LEU A 93 2.70 -6.06 12.48
CA LEU A 93 1.69 -6.27 13.51
C LEU A 93 0.92 -4.97 13.73
N VAL A 94 -0.37 -5.09 13.88
CA VAL A 94 -1.29 -3.98 14.09
C VAL A 94 -2.15 -4.30 15.31
N TYR A 95 -2.12 -3.42 16.30
CA TYR A 95 -3.11 -3.44 17.39
C TYR A 95 -4.15 -2.36 17.13
N ARG A 96 -5.41 -2.72 17.18
CA ARG A 96 -6.56 -1.81 17.07
C ARG A 96 -7.45 -1.93 18.28
N SER A 97 -7.87 -0.78 18.81
CA SER A 97 -8.84 -0.68 19.90
C SER A 97 -9.98 0.25 19.51
N MET A 98 -11.20 -0.19 19.71
CA MET A 98 -12.42 0.58 19.49
C MET A 98 -12.98 1.04 20.83
N ASN A 99 -13.36 2.32 20.92
CA ASN A 99 -13.99 2.83 22.15
C ASN A 99 -15.36 2.18 22.39
N GLN A 100 -15.82 2.19 23.65
CA GLN A 100 -17.09 1.56 24.04
C GLN A 100 -18.31 2.10 23.28
N ALA A 101 -18.27 3.36 22.87
CA ALA A 101 -19.33 3.99 22.06
C ALA A 101 -19.27 3.57 20.58
N MET A 102 -18.28 2.77 20.16
CA MET A 102 -18.05 2.32 18.77
C MET A 102 -17.94 3.46 17.75
N THR A 103 -17.47 4.62 18.18
CA THR A 103 -17.35 5.82 17.36
C THR A 103 -15.93 6.07 16.86
N HIS A 104 -14.92 5.53 17.56
CA HIS A 104 -13.51 5.75 17.27
C HIS A 104 -12.74 4.43 17.33
N ILE A 105 -11.84 4.25 16.36
CA ILE A 105 -10.84 3.19 16.35
C ILE A 105 -9.47 3.85 16.49
N TYR A 106 -8.68 3.38 17.41
CA TYR A 106 -7.28 3.74 17.59
C TYR A 106 -6.41 2.55 17.22
N GLY A 107 -5.32 2.78 16.52
CA GLY A 107 -4.40 1.73 16.16
C GLY A 107 -2.95 2.16 16.32
N ILE A 108 -2.12 1.21 16.66
CA ILE A 108 -0.66 1.28 16.56
C ILE A 108 -0.18 0.12 15.72
N ASN A 109 0.86 0.35 14.94
CA ASN A 109 1.42 -0.68 14.09
C ASN A 109 2.94 -0.60 14.03
N ILE A 110 3.57 -1.74 13.81
CA ILE A 110 4.99 -1.86 13.52
C ILE A 110 5.15 -2.69 12.26
N PHE A 111 5.99 -2.23 11.34
CA PHE A 111 6.24 -2.88 10.07
C PHE A 111 7.72 -3.08 9.82
N TYR A 112 8.02 -4.10 9.04
CA TYR A 112 9.32 -4.35 8.44
C TYR A 112 9.14 -4.53 6.93
N ASP A 113 9.87 -3.71 6.15
CA ASP A 113 9.94 -3.77 4.71
C ASP A 113 11.28 -4.38 4.31
N HIS A 114 11.25 -5.31 3.36
CA HIS A 114 12.46 -5.87 2.75
C HIS A 114 12.34 -5.90 1.22
N GLU A 115 13.32 -5.32 0.56
CA GLU A 115 13.45 -5.35 -0.89
C GLU A 115 14.49 -6.40 -1.29
N PHE A 116 14.05 -7.49 -1.95
CA PHE A 116 14.90 -8.64 -2.23
C PHE A 116 16.01 -8.36 -3.24
N ASN A 117 15.73 -7.53 -4.25
CA ASN A 117 16.66 -7.30 -5.35
C ASN A 117 17.86 -6.44 -4.95
N THR A 118 17.70 -5.56 -4.00
CA THR A 118 18.72 -4.61 -3.55
C THR A 118 19.23 -4.88 -2.15
N GLY A 119 18.51 -5.71 -1.36
CA GLY A 119 18.78 -5.97 0.05
C GLY A 119 18.40 -4.81 0.98
N HIS A 120 17.70 -3.79 0.47
CA HIS A 120 17.25 -2.68 1.31
C HIS A 120 16.19 -3.15 2.31
N ALA A 121 16.34 -2.69 3.55
CA ALA A 121 15.41 -2.97 4.62
C ALA A 121 15.06 -1.70 5.40
N ARG A 122 13.84 -1.66 5.92
CA ARG A 122 13.30 -0.54 6.67
C ARG A 122 12.29 -1.02 7.71
N THR A 123 12.27 -0.38 8.88
CA THR A 123 11.20 -0.54 9.86
C THR A 123 10.30 0.68 9.86
N GLY A 124 9.05 0.49 10.27
CA GLY A 124 8.08 1.55 10.43
C GLY A 124 7.30 1.39 11.72
N LEU A 125 6.97 2.51 12.34
CA LEU A 125 6.04 2.61 13.47
C LEU A 125 4.92 3.55 13.05
N GLY A 126 3.67 3.11 13.19
CA GLY A 126 2.51 3.91 12.83
C GLY A 126 1.50 4.05 13.94
N PHE A 127 0.76 5.15 13.86
CA PHE A 127 -0.42 5.43 14.65
C PHE A 127 -1.58 5.75 13.72
N GLU A 128 -2.74 5.20 13.99
CA GLU A 128 -3.98 5.52 13.30
C GLU A 128 -5.10 5.87 14.28
N MET A 129 -5.93 6.81 13.89
CA MET A 129 -7.20 7.11 14.54
C MET A 129 -8.26 7.28 13.45
N LYS A 130 -9.35 6.54 13.56
CA LYS A 130 -10.43 6.55 12.57
C LYS A 130 -11.78 6.78 13.23
N SER A 131 -12.59 7.60 12.60
CA SER A 131 -14.00 7.80 12.96
C SER A 131 -14.85 7.95 11.69
N SER A 132 -16.14 8.10 11.86
CA SER A 132 -17.03 8.43 10.74
C SER A 132 -16.75 9.82 10.14
N VAL A 133 -16.19 10.74 10.92
CA VAL A 133 -16.04 12.16 10.56
C VAL A 133 -14.61 12.49 10.13
N TYR A 134 -13.61 11.90 10.78
CA TYR A 134 -12.20 12.18 10.50
C TYR A 134 -11.33 10.94 10.63
N ASP A 135 -10.19 10.97 9.93
CA ASP A 135 -9.16 9.96 9.95
C ASP A 135 -7.81 10.64 10.19
N VAL A 136 -6.94 10.03 10.97
CA VAL A 136 -5.55 10.47 11.18
C VAL A 136 -4.64 9.26 11.03
N ASN A 137 -3.58 9.38 10.24
CA ASN A 137 -2.53 8.38 10.11
C ASN A 137 -1.18 9.09 10.25
N ILE A 138 -0.29 8.54 11.07
CA ILE A 138 1.08 9.03 11.24
C ILE A 138 2.00 7.84 11.19
N ASN A 139 3.01 7.89 10.35
CA ASN A 139 4.00 6.83 10.21
C ASN A 139 5.41 7.40 10.28
N LEU A 140 6.27 6.71 11.01
CA LEU A 140 7.70 6.97 11.11
C LEU A 140 8.45 5.78 10.51
N TYR A 141 9.51 6.05 9.78
CA TYR A 141 10.28 5.03 9.06
C TYR A 141 11.77 5.19 9.35
N GLU A 142 12.43 4.09 9.64
CA GLU A 142 13.87 4.02 9.89
C GLU A 142 14.51 3.04 8.93
N ALA A 143 15.59 3.48 8.25
CA ALA A 143 16.39 2.62 7.41
C ALA A 143 17.18 1.61 8.27
N MET A 144 17.14 0.34 7.90
CA MET A 144 17.81 -0.75 8.61
C MET A 144 18.99 -1.33 7.83
N SER A 145 19.07 -1.04 6.53
CA SER A 145 20.15 -1.50 5.67
C SER A 145 21.20 -0.44 5.48
N GLU A 146 22.45 -0.88 5.28
CA GLU A 146 23.56 -0.04 4.86
C GLU A 146 23.41 0.41 3.40
N ILE A 147 24.38 1.18 2.92
CA ILE A 147 24.46 1.62 1.52
C ILE A 147 24.76 0.40 0.63
N HIS A 148 23.90 0.14 -0.33
CA HIS A 148 24.10 -0.86 -1.37
C HIS A 148 24.40 -0.20 -2.71
N HIS A 149 25.18 -0.87 -3.58
CA HIS A 149 25.43 -0.38 -4.93
C HIS A 149 24.47 -1.07 -5.91
N VAL A 150 23.53 -0.30 -6.43
CA VAL A 150 22.56 -0.77 -7.41
C VAL A 150 22.90 -0.15 -8.76
N ASN A 151 23.18 -0.99 -9.76
CA ASN A 151 23.62 -0.54 -11.09
C ASN A 151 24.82 0.42 -11.05
N GLY A 152 25.74 0.23 -10.11
CA GLY A 152 26.93 1.05 -9.94
C GLY A 152 26.73 2.39 -9.21
N ALA A 153 25.52 2.71 -8.77
CA ALA A 153 25.20 3.88 -7.96
C ALA A 153 24.93 3.51 -6.50
N PRO A 154 25.41 4.29 -5.51
CA PRO A 154 25.10 4.07 -4.11
C PRO A 154 23.61 4.38 -3.87
N GLU A 155 22.93 3.43 -3.25
CA GLU A 155 21.53 3.54 -2.88
C GLU A 155 21.33 3.11 -1.42
N VAL A 156 20.43 3.75 -0.70
CA VAL A 156 20.08 3.45 0.69
C VAL A 156 18.58 3.49 0.87
N ALA A 157 18.05 2.67 1.78
CA ALA A 157 16.67 2.76 2.17
C ALA A 157 16.36 4.15 2.75
N ALA A 158 15.25 4.75 2.36
CA ALA A 158 14.87 6.06 2.87
C ALA A 158 14.13 5.92 4.22
N GLY A 159 14.65 6.57 5.26
CA GLY A 159 13.93 6.86 6.49
C GLY A 159 13.06 8.11 6.33
N GLY A 160 12.22 8.41 7.31
CA GLY A 160 11.39 9.61 7.27
C GLY A 160 10.05 9.46 7.96
N TYR A 161 9.08 10.26 7.54
CA TYR A 161 7.72 10.19 8.08
C TYR A 161 6.68 10.56 7.02
N ASP A 162 5.48 10.09 7.23
CA ASP A 162 4.27 10.65 6.64
C ASP A 162 3.18 10.87 7.69
N ALA A 163 2.38 11.90 7.47
CA ALA A 163 1.21 12.22 8.28
C ALA A 163 0.05 12.58 7.34
N GLU A 164 -1.08 11.95 7.56
CA GLU A 164 -2.30 12.17 6.78
C GLU A 164 -3.48 12.44 7.70
N VAL A 165 -4.26 13.45 7.37
CA VAL A 165 -5.52 13.78 8.03
C VAL A 165 -6.62 13.82 7.00
N GLY A 166 -7.69 13.10 7.24
CA GLY A 166 -8.92 13.11 6.45
C GLY A 166 -10.07 13.70 7.25
N ALA A 167 -10.92 14.47 6.62
CA ALA A 167 -12.14 14.99 7.24
C ALA A 167 -13.33 14.90 6.29
N LEU A 168 -14.50 14.59 6.84
CA LEU A 168 -15.74 14.60 6.11
C LEU A 168 -16.06 16.04 5.69
N LEU A 169 -16.43 16.21 4.42
CA LEU A 169 -16.81 17.53 3.92
C LEU A 169 -18.20 17.93 4.48
N PRO A 170 -18.34 19.16 4.99
CA PRO A 170 -19.64 19.68 5.41
C PRO A 170 -20.64 19.57 4.26
N TYR A 171 -21.86 19.09 4.55
CA TYR A 171 -22.96 18.92 3.60
C TYR A 171 -22.76 17.86 2.51
N LEU A 172 -21.61 17.14 2.50
CA LEU A 172 -21.32 16.06 1.55
C LEU A 172 -20.95 14.78 2.32
N PRO A 173 -21.91 14.07 2.90
CA PRO A 173 -21.66 12.95 3.83
C PRO A 173 -21.04 11.72 3.16
N TRP A 174 -20.89 11.73 1.86
CA TRP A 174 -20.24 10.69 1.05
C TRP A 174 -18.80 11.05 0.63
N ALA A 175 -18.29 12.26 0.96
CA ALA A 175 -16.98 12.73 0.53
C ALA A 175 -16.10 13.12 1.72
N LYS A 176 -14.88 12.65 1.75
CA LYS A 176 -13.82 13.06 2.67
C LYS A 176 -12.72 13.77 1.90
N LEU A 177 -12.16 14.82 2.49
CA LEU A 177 -10.97 15.49 1.99
C LEU A 177 -9.78 15.02 2.80
N TYR A 178 -8.71 14.61 2.12
CA TYR A 178 -7.46 14.18 2.73
C TYR A 178 -6.35 15.18 2.44
N TYR A 179 -5.57 15.47 3.46
CA TYR A 179 -4.31 16.19 3.36
C TYR A 179 -3.20 15.30 3.90
N LYS A 180 -2.17 15.06 3.08
CA LYS A 180 -1.00 14.28 3.44
C LYS A 180 0.25 15.12 3.30
N ARG A 181 1.12 15.07 4.31
CA ARG A 181 2.47 15.59 4.28
C ARG A 181 3.45 14.47 4.52
N TYR A 182 4.58 14.49 3.80
CA TYR A 182 5.63 13.49 3.97
C TYR A 182 7.02 14.12 3.83
N GLN A 183 7.98 13.49 4.49
CA GLN A 183 9.40 13.79 4.33
C GLN A 183 10.18 12.50 4.31
N TRP A 184 11.03 12.33 3.30
CA TRP A 184 11.93 11.20 3.14
C TRP A 184 13.36 11.70 3.16
N ASN A 185 14.16 11.12 4.03
CA ASN A 185 15.57 11.42 4.19
C ASN A 185 16.39 10.28 3.56
N ASN A 186 17.31 10.64 2.70
CA ASN A 186 18.30 9.72 2.18
C ASN A 186 19.68 10.21 2.58
N GLU A 187 20.52 9.38 3.17
CA GLU A 187 21.89 9.73 3.59
C GLU A 187 22.77 10.26 2.44
N THR A 188 22.41 9.95 1.20
CA THR A 188 23.14 10.39 -0.01
C THR A 188 22.74 11.76 -0.54
N LYS A 189 21.96 12.59 0.18
CA LYS A 189 21.66 14.01 -0.10
C LYS A 189 20.25 14.43 -0.56
N ASN A 190 19.29 13.56 -0.70
CA ASN A 190 17.97 14.00 -1.18
C ASN A 190 16.90 13.92 -0.08
N ILE A 191 16.69 15.02 0.63
CA ILE A 191 15.47 15.20 1.40
C ILE A 191 14.35 15.45 0.39
N ARG A 192 13.43 14.49 0.27
CA ARG A 192 12.19 14.68 -0.49
C ARG A 192 11.08 14.97 0.50
N HIS A 193 10.46 16.11 0.34
CA HIS A 193 9.22 16.45 1.04
C HIS A 193 8.14 16.76 0.02
N GLY A 194 6.90 16.54 0.40
CA GLY A 194 5.76 16.82 -0.46
C GLY A 194 4.47 16.85 0.33
N GLU A 195 3.48 17.39 -0.33
CA GLU A 195 2.11 17.51 0.18
C GLU A 195 1.16 17.06 -0.93
N THR A 196 0.10 16.38 -0.53
CA THR A 196 -0.97 15.98 -1.44
C THR A 196 -2.33 16.26 -0.82
N VAL A 197 -3.26 16.65 -1.68
CA VAL A 197 -4.68 16.80 -1.33
C VAL A 197 -5.47 15.89 -2.27
N SER A 198 -6.35 15.07 -1.73
CA SER A 198 -7.17 14.12 -2.48
C SER A 198 -8.60 14.03 -1.94
#